data_e43d54ad89a5e478cb1c964186c58952
#
_entry.id   e43d54ad89a5e478cb1c964186c58952
#
_cell.length_a   1.000
_cell.length_b   1.000
_cell.length_c   1.000
_cell.angle_alpha   90.00
_cell.angle_beta   90.00
_cell.angle_gamma   90.00
#
_symmetry.space_group_name_H-M   'P 1'
#
loop_
_entity.id
_entity.type
_entity.pdbx_description
1 polymer ?
#
loop_
_entity_poly.entity_id
_entity_poly.type
_entity_poly.pdbx_seq_one_letter_code
_entity_poly.pdbx_strand_id
1 'polypeptide(L)'
;MKREKINLKELISKEEIIIVPELHDCASARAAEINGFECIMLSSGDFACAMTGVPDLQLLSLDEFVWITDRITNAVSMPLLIDADDGFGFGRALNTWYACRRLAKAGAAGVLITDAAAQSKAGVLPAEEAVLRFRAAKDGLEEADTGAVLIARCDVNPVEHFEEVINRCNRYVEAGADCICVLGLNSAPAELRFPLAKQLSEAIPGWHWYPDLMSHEGKSDVDLDEIAKYRYKFVGVHYSMHAAMLAMLDTGKHVMESRNNVYVDNHYDDTGFKCFSPMTFYLRDGYWAELESRYVVDQEDALAKRITPFFVKETDRF
;
A
#
# COMPACT_ATOMS: atom_id res chain seq x y z
N MET A 1 -8.48 -11.93 21.13
CA MET A 1 -7.95 -10.61 21.54
C MET A 1 -8.16 -9.65 20.37
N LYS A 2 -8.74 -8.47 20.58
CA LYS A 2 -8.82 -7.45 19.52
C LYS A 2 -7.38 -7.04 19.20
N ARG A 3 -6.94 -7.17 17.94
CA ARG A 3 -5.60 -6.73 17.56
C ARG A 3 -5.49 -5.23 17.84
N GLU A 4 -4.47 -4.83 18.58
CA GLU A 4 -4.19 -3.44 18.84
C GLU A 4 -3.77 -2.76 17.53
N LYS A 5 -4.46 -1.69 17.16
CA LYS A 5 -4.16 -0.96 15.92
C LYS A 5 -2.91 -0.11 16.12
N ILE A 6 -2.00 -0.22 15.18
CA ILE A 6 -0.80 0.64 15.13
C ILE A 6 -1.24 2.04 14.70
N ASN A 7 -0.80 3.06 15.42
CA ASN A 7 -1.13 4.44 15.12
C ASN A 7 -0.09 5.04 14.16
N LEU A 8 -0.53 5.53 13.00
CA LEU A 8 0.36 6.11 12.00
C LEU A 8 1.16 7.32 12.55
N LYS A 9 0.54 8.17 13.37
CA LYS A 9 1.24 9.33 13.95
C LYS A 9 2.35 8.91 14.90
N GLU A 10 2.18 7.82 15.64
CA GLU A 10 3.22 7.24 16.49
C GLU A 10 4.37 6.67 15.64
N LEU A 11 4.06 6.00 14.54
CA LEU A 11 5.09 5.53 13.59
C LEU A 11 5.89 6.70 13.01
N ILE A 12 5.21 7.73 12.55
CA ILE A 12 5.85 8.92 11.97
C ILE A 12 6.76 9.63 12.98
N SER A 13 6.47 9.54 14.28
CA SER A 13 7.30 10.15 15.32
C SER A 13 8.63 9.45 15.56
N LYS A 14 8.79 8.19 15.11
CA LYS A 14 10.05 7.45 15.21
C LYS A 14 11.10 8.04 14.27
N GLU A 15 12.38 7.78 14.52
CA GLU A 15 13.48 8.26 13.66
C GLU A 15 13.61 7.42 12.40
N GLU A 16 13.31 6.12 12.47
CA GLU A 16 13.46 5.19 11.35
C GLU A 16 12.51 5.53 10.20
N ILE A 17 12.96 5.22 8.98
CA ILE A 17 12.14 5.28 7.78
C ILE A 17 11.17 4.09 7.75
N ILE A 18 9.96 4.34 7.32
CA ILE A 18 8.91 3.33 7.24
C ILE A 18 8.89 2.77 5.81
N ILE A 19 9.17 1.46 5.67
CA ILE A 19 9.01 0.76 4.40
C ILE A 19 7.55 0.41 4.22
N VAL A 20 6.94 0.88 3.13
CA VAL A 20 5.52 0.73 2.85
C VAL A 20 5.34 -0.16 1.61
N PRO A 21 4.99 -1.45 1.79
CA PRO A 21 4.66 -2.30 0.67
C PRO A 21 3.32 -1.87 0.06
N GLU A 22 3.30 -1.83 -1.25
CA GLU A 22 2.08 -1.67 -2.02
C GLU A 22 1.41 -3.01 -2.26
N LEU A 23 0.11 -3.07 -2.07
CA LEU A 23 -0.65 -4.32 -2.05
C LEU A 23 -2.04 -4.13 -2.67
N HIS A 24 -2.77 -5.23 -2.84
CA HIS A 24 -3.97 -5.25 -3.67
C HIS A 24 -5.20 -5.89 -2.99
N ASP A 25 -5.01 -6.62 -1.87
CA ASP A 25 -6.10 -7.33 -1.18
C ASP A 25 -5.78 -7.65 0.28
N CYS A 26 -6.71 -8.34 0.96
CA CYS A 26 -6.51 -8.76 2.35
C CYS A 26 -5.43 -9.84 2.51
N ALA A 27 -5.18 -10.67 1.49
CA ALA A 27 -4.17 -11.72 1.57
C ALA A 27 -2.76 -11.13 1.52
N SER A 28 -2.53 -10.21 0.59
CA SER A 28 -1.26 -9.46 0.50
C SER A 28 -1.02 -8.59 1.75
N ALA A 29 -2.08 -7.98 2.32
CA ALA A 29 -1.99 -7.23 3.57
C ALA A 29 -1.60 -8.12 4.76
N ARG A 30 -2.18 -9.32 4.88
CA ARG A 30 -1.81 -10.28 5.92
C ARG A 30 -0.39 -10.80 5.74
N ALA A 31 0.05 -11.05 4.50
CA ALA A 31 1.43 -11.44 4.23
C ALA A 31 2.41 -10.35 4.65
N ALA A 32 2.11 -9.09 4.37
CA ALA A 32 2.91 -7.96 4.83
C ALA A 32 2.98 -7.88 6.36
N GLU A 33 1.85 -8.06 7.08
CA GLU A 33 1.82 -8.05 8.54
C GLU A 33 2.68 -9.18 9.14
N ILE A 34 2.65 -10.37 8.55
CA ILE A 34 3.46 -11.52 8.99
C ILE A 34 4.95 -11.28 8.76
N ASN A 35 5.29 -10.59 7.68
CA ASN A 35 6.67 -10.20 7.38
C ASN A 35 7.19 -9.05 8.26
N GLY A 36 6.36 -8.48 9.12
CA GLY A 36 6.76 -7.45 10.09
C GLY A 36 6.73 -6.02 9.55
N PHE A 37 6.07 -5.76 8.42
CA PHE A 37 5.85 -4.38 7.98
C PHE A 37 4.94 -3.65 8.97
N GLU A 38 5.23 -2.37 9.21
CA GLU A 38 4.50 -1.56 10.19
C GLU A 38 3.42 -0.66 9.55
N CYS A 39 3.46 -0.44 8.24
CA CYS A 39 2.51 0.36 7.45
C CYS A 39 2.37 -0.25 6.06
N ILE A 40 1.22 -0.09 5.44
CA ILE A 40 0.89 -0.67 4.13
C ILE A 40 0.14 0.35 3.27
N MET A 41 0.21 0.20 1.94
CA MET A 41 -0.58 1.00 0.99
C MET A 41 -1.39 0.10 0.07
N LEU A 42 -2.66 0.43 -0.13
CA LEU A 42 -3.44 -0.11 -1.23
C LEU A 42 -3.04 0.64 -2.50
N SER A 43 -2.39 -0.05 -3.43
CA SER A 43 -2.07 0.48 -4.75
C SER A 43 -3.31 0.49 -5.63
N SER A 44 -3.62 1.62 -6.24
CA SER A 44 -4.75 1.74 -7.19
C SER A 44 -4.57 0.80 -8.38
N GLY A 45 -3.36 0.76 -8.95
CA GLY A 45 -3.04 -0.08 -10.09
C GLY A 45 -3.06 -1.57 -9.79
N ASP A 46 -2.42 -2.01 -8.69
CA ASP A 46 -2.40 -3.41 -8.30
C ASP A 46 -3.81 -3.91 -7.95
N PHE A 47 -4.61 -3.09 -7.26
CA PHE A 47 -6.00 -3.41 -6.95
C PHE A 47 -6.85 -3.51 -8.21
N ALA A 48 -6.71 -2.57 -9.15
CA ALA A 48 -7.40 -2.63 -10.43
C ALA A 48 -7.03 -3.91 -11.22
N CYS A 49 -5.74 -4.24 -11.31
CA CYS A 49 -5.28 -5.47 -11.95
C CYS A 49 -5.85 -6.72 -11.28
N ALA A 50 -5.84 -6.78 -9.95
CA ALA A 50 -6.36 -7.93 -9.21
C ALA A 50 -7.87 -8.13 -9.37
N MET A 51 -8.64 -7.05 -9.40
CA MET A 51 -10.11 -7.10 -9.45
C MET A 51 -10.66 -7.25 -10.86
N THR A 52 -9.99 -6.69 -11.86
CA THR A 52 -10.53 -6.58 -13.22
C THR A 52 -9.76 -7.38 -14.27
N GLY A 53 -8.52 -7.80 -13.96
CA GLY A 53 -7.63 -8.47 -14.91
C GLY A 53 -7.14 -7.56 -16.06
N VAL A 54 -7.27 -6.25 -15.91
CA VAL A 54 -6.83 -5.26 -16.90
C VAL A 54 -5.85 -4.27 -16.27
N PRO A 55 -5.10 -3.51 -17.10
CA PRO A 55 -4.19 -2.47 -16.61
C PRO A 55 -4.92 -1.40 -15.79
N ASP A 56 -4.14 -0.64 -15.02
CA ASP A 56 -4.62 0.52 -14.29
C ASP A 56 -5.16 1.59 -15.25
N LEU A 57 -6.48 1.65 -15.36
CA LEU A 57 -7.23 2.56 -16.21
C LEU A 57 -8.34 3.31 -15.46
N GLN A 58 -8.25 3.36 -14.12
CA GLN A 58 -9.25 3.96 -13.22
C GLN A 58 -10.69 3.42 -13.47
N LEU A 59 -10.80 2.13 -13.72
CA LEU A 59 -12.11 1.51 -14.00
C LEU A 59 -12.88 1.18 -12.71
N LEU A 60 -12.19 1.14 -11.58
CA LEU A 60 -12.81 0.89 -10.29
C LEU A 60 -13.45 2.16 -9.72
N SER A 61 -14.59 2.00 -9.10
CA SER A 61 -15.34 3.08 -8.47
C SER A 61 -14.83 3.40 -7.06
N LEU A 62 -15.17 4.60 -6.56
CA LEU A 62 -14.94 4.94 -5.16
C LEU A 62 -15.57 3.93 -4.18
N ASP A 63 -16.74 3.36 -4.50
CA ASP A 63 -17.41 2.41 -3.63
C ASP A 63 -16.61 1.11 -3.47
N GLU A 64 -15.94 0.64 -4.53
CA GLU A 64 -15.04 -0.51 -4.47
C GLU A 64 -13.81 -0.22 -3.62
N PHE A 65 -13.24 0.99 -3.73
CA PHE A 65 -12.13 1.42 -2.87
C PHE A 65 -12.55 1.54 -1.39
N VAL A 66 -13.70 2.08 -1.10
CA VAL A 66 -14.27 2.15 0.26
C VAL A 66 -14.50 0.75 0.82
N TRP A 67 -15.05 -0.15 0.01
CA TRP A 67 -15.30 -1.53 0.39
C TRP A 67 -14.00 -2.28 0.72
N ILE A 68 -12.98 -2.22 -0.14
CA ILE A 68 -11.72 -2.92 0.13
C ILE A 68 -10.94 -2.29 1.28
N THR A 69 -11.00 -0.97 1.45
CA THR A 69 -10.41 -0.26 2.59
C THR A 69 -10.96 -0.80 3.90
N ASP A 70 -12.29 -0.91 4.05
CA ASP A 70 -12.93 -1.50 5.23
C ASP A 70 -12.46 -2.95 5.46
N ARG A 71 -12.38 -3.76 4.41
CA ARG A 71 -11.93 -5.17 4.52
C ARG A 71 -10.50 -5.29 5.01
N ILE A 72 -9.56 -4.55 4.40
CA ILE A 72 -8.15 -4.60 4.77
C ILE A 72 -7.95 -4.05 6.18
N THR A 73 -8.55 -2.93 6.52
CA THR A 73 -8.41 -2.34 7.87
C THR A 73 -8.96 -3.23 8.97
N ASN A 74 -9.94 -4.09 8.67
CA ASN A 74 -10.43 -5.09 9.62
C ASN A 74 -9.58 -6.38 9.64
N ALA A 75 -8.81 -6.66 8.59
CA ALA A 75 -7.99 -7.86 8.50
C ALA A 75 -6.62 -7.75 9.20
N VAL A 76 -6.05 -6.55 9.29
CA VAL A 76 -4.70 -6.29 9.84
C VAL A 76 -4.70 -5.21 10.91
N SER A 77 -3.60 -5.13 11.69
CA SER A 77 -3.42 -4.10 12.72
C SER A 77 -2.69 -2.84 12.21
N MET A 78 -1.99 -2.96 11.09
CA MET A 78 -1.20 -1.88 10.50
C MET A 78 -2.08 -0.74 9.96
N PRO A 79 -1.61 0.52 10.00
CA PRO A 79 -2.25 1.62 9.29
C PRO A 79 -2.21 1.36 7.79
N LEU A 80 -3.35 1.58 7.14
CA LEU A 80 -3.53 1.45 5.70
C LEU A 80 -3.53 2.84 5.06
N LEU A 81 -2.65 3.05 4.12
CA LEU A 81 -2.66 4.19 3.21
C LEU A 81 -3.38 3.80 1.90
N ILE A 82 -4.01 4.75 1.24
CA ILE A 82 -4.72 4.51 -0.01
C ILE A 82 -4.13 5.39 -1.11
N ASP A 83 -3.65 4.77 -2.18
CA ASP A 83 -3.42 5.48 -3.44
C ASP A 83 -4.77 5.68 -4.14
N ALA A 84 -5.25 6.91 -4.12
CA ALA A 84 -6.55 7.28 -4.66
C ALA A 84 -6.44 8.10 -5.97
N ASP A 85 -5.26 8.13 -6.59
CA ASP A 85 -4.98 8.85 -7.83
C ASP A 85 -5.48 10.31 -7.81
N ASP A 86 -6.40 10.65 -8.71
CA ASP A 86 -7.00 11.99 -8.79
C ASP A 86 -8.12 12.24 -7.76
N GLY A 87 -8.35 11.27 -6.85
CA GLY A 87 -9.41 11.32 -5.85
C GLY A 87 -10.80 11.08 -6.45
N PHE A 88 -10.90 10.30 -7.51
CA PHE A 88 -12.15 10.02 -8.24
C PHE A 88 -12.81 11.31 -8.75
N GLY A 89 -11.97 12.33 -8.97
CA GLY A 89 -12.41 13.70 -9.21
C GLY A 89 -12.83 13.99 -10.63
N PHE A 90 -12.27 13.25 -11.59
CA PHE A 90 -12.45 13.55 -13.02
C PHE A 90 -12.32 15.07 -13.32
N GLY A 91 -11.35 15.73 -12.67
CA GLY A 91 -11.13 17.17 -12.74
C GLY A 91 -11.94 18.05 -11.77
N ARG A 92 -12.79 17.48 -10.88
CA ARG A 92 -13.56 18.26 -9.91
C ARG A 92 -13.05 18.05 -8.47
N ALA A 93 -12.50 19.10 -7.87
CA ALA A 93 -11.99 19.08 -6.50
C ALA A 93 -13.04 18.65 -5.45
N LEU A 94 -14.33 18.96 -5.65
CA LEU A 94 -15.39 18.52 -4.75
C LEU A 94 -15.53 17.00 -4.67
N ASN A 95 -15.28 16.28 -5.76
CA ASN A 95 -15.30 14.82 -5.73
C ASN A 95 -14.12 14.28 -4.92
N THR A 96 -12.93 14.88 -5.04
CA THR A 96 -11.77 14.54 -4.22
C THR A 96 -12.04 14.73 -2.73
N TRP A 97 -12.68 15.85 -2.34
CA TRP A 97 -13.14 16.05 -0.96
C TRP A 97 -14.02 14.88 -0.47
N TYR A 98 -15.03 14.51 -1.29
CA TYR A 98 -15.95 13.45 -0.94
C TYR A 98 -15.27 12.09 -0.83
N ALA A 99 -14.35 11.78 -1.75
CA ALA A 99 -13.60 10.54 -1.76
C ALA A 99 -12.70 10.42 -0.53
N CYS A 100 -11.89 11.44 -0.23
CA CYS A 100 -10.99 11.44 0.92
C CYS A 100 -11.76 11.27 2.23
N ARG A 101 -12.89 11.98 2.40
CA ARG A 101 -13.76 11.82 3.56
C ARG A 101 -14.30 10.40 3.70
N ARG A 102 -14.73 9.77 2.61
CA ARG A 102 -15.26 8.40 2.64
C ARG A 102 -14.20 7.36 2.95
N LEU A 103 -13.02 7.47 2.32
CA LEU A 103 -11.89 6.57 2.55
C LEU A 103 -11.38 6.65 3.99
N ALA A 104 -11.24 7.85 4.54
CA ALA A 104 -10.88 8.04 5.94
C ALA A 104 -11.91 7.40 6.90
N LYS A 105 -13.22 7.58 6.64
CA LYS A 105 -14.29 6.93 7.43
C LYS A 105 -14.32 5.41 7.29
N ALA A 106 -13.82 4.86 6.20
CA ALA A 106 -13.65 3.41 6.01
C ALA A 106 -12.41 2.86 6.75
N GLY A 107 -11.60 3.73 7.35
CA GLY A 107 -10.45 3.36 8.17
C GLY A 107 -9.08 3.63 7.53
N ALA A 108 -9.01 4.33 6.39
CA ALA A 108 -7.73 4.77 5.84
C ALA A 108 -7.01 5.68 6.85
N ALA A 109 -5.73 5.38 7.12
CA ALA A 109 -4.86 6.20 7.96
C ALA A 109 -4.22 7.36 7.18
N GLY A 110 -4.24 7.29 5.86
CA GLY A 110 -3.81 8.35 4.97
C GLY A 110 -4.29 8.10 3.54
N VAL A 111 -4.34 9.17 2.75
CA VAL A 111 -4.73 9.11 1.34
C VAL A 111 -3.69 9.85 0.50
N LEU A 112 -3.20 9.19 -0.54
CA LEU A 112 -2.33 9.77 -1.55
C LEU A 112 -3.20 10.29 -2.70
N ILE A 113 -2.98 11.54 -3.07
CA ILE A 113 -3.64 12.23 -4.20
C ILE A 113 -2.56 12.78 -5.12
N THR A 114 -2.74 12.61 -6.45
CA THR A 114 -1.81 13.11 -7.47
C THR A 114 -2.24 14.45 -8.06
N ASP A 115 -1.27 15.20 -8.60
CA ASP A 115 -1.49 16.36 -9.46
C ASP A 115 -1.67 15.99 -10.94
N ALA A 116 -1.65 14.72 -11.31
CA ALA A 116 -1.89 14.28 -12.69
C ALA A 116 -3.27 14.75 -13.20
N ALA A 117 -3.32 15.14 -14.47
CA ALA A 117 -4.53 15.70 -15.09
C ALA A 117 -5.62 14.65 -15.32
N ALA A 118 -5.24 13.50 -15.83
CA ALA A 118 -6.01 12.27 -15.90
C ALA A 118 -5.01 11.18 -16.19
N GLN A 119 -5.03 10.11 -15.43
CA GLN A 119 -4.17 8.94 -15.60
C GLN A 119 -2.96 9.15 -16.53
N SER A 120 -1.87 9.62 -16.00
CA SER A 120 -0.49 9.58 -16.52
C SER A 120 -0.23 9.97 -17.99
N LYS A 121 -1.24 10.06 -18.85
CA LYS A 121 -1.07 10.34 -20.28
C LYS A 121 -1.40 11.77 -20.69
N ALA A 122 -2.06 12.54 -19.85
CA ALA A 122 -2.47 13.92 -20.13
C ALA A 122 -1.56 14.99 -19.45
N GLY A 123 -0.47 14.56 -18.81
CA GLY A 123 0.40 15.45 -18.03
C GLY A 123 -0.19 15.81 -16.66
N VAL A 124 0.28 16.90 -16.09
CA VAL A 124 -0.16 17.41 -14.78
C VAL A 124 -1.15 18.57 -14.93
N LEU A 125 -1.99 18.74 -13.93
CA LEU A 125 -2.90 19.89 -13.87
C LEU A 125 -2.14 21.23 -13.82
N PRO A 126 -2.74 22.34 -14.27
CA PRO A 126 -2.29 23.66 -13.88
C PRO A 126 -2.12 23.73 -12.35
N ALA A 127 -1.02 24.38 -11.89
CA ALA A 127 -0.69 24.38 -10.47
C ALA A 127 -1.83 24.88 -9.57
N GLU A 128 -2.60 25.87 -10.04
CA GLU A 128 -3.77 26.43 -9.32
C GLU A 128 -4.85 25.37 -9.10
N GLU A 129 -5.15 24.56 -10.11
CA GLU A 129 -6.16 23.51 -10.03
C GLU A 129 -5.70 22.37 -9.12
N ALA A 130 -4.41 22.00 -9.19
CA ALA A 130 -3.83 21.01 -8.30
C ALA A 130 -3.90 21.44 -6.83
N VAL A 131 -3.59 22.71 -6.52
CA VAL A 131 -3.72 23.29 -5.17
C VAL A 131 -5.16 23.19 -4.66
N LEU A 132 -6.15 23.47 -5.50
CA LEU A 132 -7.56 23.32 -5.10
C LEU A 132 -7.94 21.87 -4.84
N ARG A 133 -7.40 20.92 -5.62
CA ARG A 133 -7.59 19.48 -5.40
C ARG A 133 -7.03 19.05 -4.05
N PHE A 134 -5.78 19.44 -3.70
CA PHE A 134 -5.16 19.09 -2.41
C PHE A 134 -5.86 19.75 -1.23
N ARG A 135 -6.30 20.99 -1.36
CA ARG A 135 -7.11 21.66 -0.33
C ARG A 135 -8.41 20.89 -0.09
N ALA A 136 -9.12 20.53 -1.16
CA ALA A 136 -10.36 19.76 -1.04
C ALA A 136 -10.10 18.37 -0.42
N ALA A 137 -9.00 17.71 -0.77
CA ALA A 137 -8.59 16.46 -0.14
C ALA A 137 -8.39 16.64 1.37
N LYS A 138 -7.64 17.67 1.77
CA LYS A 138 -7.36 17.97 3.19
C LYS A 138 -8.65 18.27 3.96
N ASP A 139 -9.49 19.14 3.43
CA ASP A 139 -10.79 19.48 4.05
C ASP A 139 -11.66 18.23 4.24
N GLY A 140 -11.66 17.30 3.27
CA GLY A 140 -12.39 16.05 3.36
C GLY A 140 -11.87 15.12 4.45
N LEU A 141 -10.54 15.01 4.61
CA LEU A 141 -9.90 14.23 5.66
C LEU A 141 -10.18 14.83 7.04
N GLU A 142 -10.10 16.15 7.19
CA GLU A 142 -10.38 16.85 8.43
C GLU A 142 -11.85 16.69 8.86
N GLU A 143 -12.80 16.81 7.93
CA GLU A 143 -14.22 16.57 8.23
C GLU A 143 -14.53 15.11 8.60
N ALA A 144 -13.71 14.16 8.15
CA ALA A 144 -13.83 12.77 8.58
C ALA A 144 -13.50 12.59 10.07
N ASP A 145 -12.69 13.47 10.66
CA ASP A 145 -12.26 13.48 12.06
C ASP A 145 -11.62 12.15 12.52
N THR A 146 -10.82 11.55 11.64
CA THR A 146 -10.12 10.27 11.89
C THR A 146 -8.63 10.45 12.17
N GLY A 147 -8.10 11.63 11.88
CA GLY A 147 -6.66 11.91 11.96
C GLY A 147 -5.86 11.37 10.77
N ALA A 148 -6.53 10.98 9.67
CA ALA A 148 -5.86 10.53 8.46
C ALA A 148 -5.03 11.65 7.83
N VAL A 149 -3.87 11.28 7.24
CA VAL A 149 -2.92 12.21 6.64
C VAL A 149 -3.13 12.35 5.14
N LEU A 150 -2.79 13.53 4.58
CA LEU A 150 -2.76 13.78 3.14
C LEU A 150 -1.34 13.61 2.61
N ILE A 151 -1.16 12.72 1.64
CA ILE A 151 0.08 12.58 0.88
C ILE A 151 -0.16 13.23 -0.49
N ALA A 152 0.53 14.33 -0.79
CA ALA A 152 0.44 15.00 -2.08
C ALA A 152 1.51 14.45 -3.02
N ARG A 153 1.09 13.84 -4.12
CA ARG A 153 1.94 13.28 -5.16
C ARG A 153 2.11 14.29 -6.30
N CYS A 154 3.36 14.64 -6.57
CA CYS A 154 3.75 15.46 -7.71
C CYS A 154 4.33 14.56 -8.82
N ASP A 155 3.71 14.57 -9.99
CA ASP A 155 4.11 13.76 -11.14
C ASP A 155 5.02 14.49 -12.12
N VAL A 156 5.37 15.75 -11.83
CA VAL A 156 6.33 16.51 -12.65
C VAL A 156 7.73 15.89 -12.54
N ASN A 157 8.41 15.76 -13.68
CA ASN A 157 9.77 15.21 -13.74
C ASN A 157 10.79 16.20 -13.16
N PRO A 158 11.45 15.90 -12.02
CA PRO A 158 12.39 16.81 -11.38
C PRO A 158 13.72 16.98 -12.15
N VAL A 159 14.04 16.07 -13.08
CA VAL A 159 15.25 16.21 -13.92
C VAL A 159 15.08 17.32 -14.95
N GLU A 160 13.87 17.48 -15.48
CA GLU A 160 13.57 18.46 -16.52
C GLU A 160 13.03 19.78 -15.96
N HIS A 161 12.30 19.72 -14.82
CA HIS A 161 11.51 20.83 -14.30
C HIS A 161 11.69 21.03 -12.79
N PHE A 162 12.94 21.04 -12.30
CA PHE A 162 13.25 21.04 -10.86
C PHE A 162 12.59 22.18 -10.08
N GLU A 163 12.69 23.42 -10.58
CA GLU A 163 12.11 24.60 -9.94
C GLU A 163 10.57 24.56 -9.93
N GLU A 164 9.97 24.00 -10.97
CA GLU A 164 8.52 23.80 -11.01
C GLU A 164 8.07 22.79 -9.93
N VAL A 165 8.79 21.69 -9.75
CA VAL A 165 8.51 20.72 -8.70
C VAL A 165 8.55 21.37 -7.32
N ILE A 166 9.60 22.15 -7.03
CA ILE A 166 9.72 22.87 -5.75
C ILE A 166 8.55 23.84 -5.55
N ASN A 167 8.24 24.65 -6.55
CA ASN A 167 7.15 25.62 -6.47
C ASN A 167 5.79 24.94 -6.22
N ARG A 168 5.49 23.86 -6.97
CA ARG A 168 4.26 23.11 -6.80
C ARG A 168 4.17 22.49 -5.41
N CYS A 169 5.20 21.75 -5.00
CA CYS A 169 5.19 21.02 -3.73
C CYS A 169 5.10 21.97 -2.52
N ASN A 170 5.76 23.13 -2.54
CA ASN A 170 5.58 24.14 -1.49
C ASN A 170 4.11 24.60 -1.38
N ARG A 171 3.45 24.83 -2.50
CA ARG A 171 2.03 25.21 -2.53
C ARG A 171 1.10 24.07 -2.09
N TYR A 172 1.51 22.80 -2.32
CA TYR A 172 0.75 21.63 -1.82
C TYR A 172 0.86 21.54 -0.30
N VAL A 173 2.02 21.82 0.27
CA VAL A 173 2.19 21.94 1.73
C VAL A 173 1.32 23.06 2.30
N GLU A 174 1.31 24.24 1.65
CA GLU A 174 0.43 25.36 2.03
C GLU A 174 -1.06 25.02 1.90
N ALA A 175 -1.43 24.11 0.98
CA ALA A 175 -2.79 23.60 0.83
C ALA A 175 -3.16 22.54 1.87
N GLY A 176 -2.21 22.14 2.74
CA GLY A 176 -2.45 21.23 3.86
C GLY A 176 -1.90 19.82 3.68
N ALA A 177 -1.04 19.56 2.68
CA ALA A 177 -0.39 18.28 2.54
C ALA A 177 0.53 18.01 3.75
N ASP A 178 0.38 16.82 4.36
CA ASP A 178 1.19 16.39 5.50
C ASP A 178 2.51 15.75 5.02
N CYS A 179 2.50 15.17 3.81
CA CYS A 179 3.64 14.49 3.21
C CYS A 179 3.70 14.78 1.69
N ILE A 180 4.89 14.88 1.15
CA ILE A 180 5.14 15.09 -0.29
C ILE A 180 5.78 13.84 -0.90
N CYS A 181 5.21 13.35 -1.99
CA CYS A 181 5.75 12.32 -2.85
C CYS A 181 6.05 12.91 -4.24
N VAL A 182 7.32 13.00 -4.62
CA VAL A 182 7.70 13.40 -5.99
C VAL A 182 7.89 12.14 -6.82
N LEU A 183 6.80 11.64 -7.45
CA LEU A 183 6.81 10.40 -8.22
C LEU A 183 7.77 10.46 -9.42
N GLY A 184 7.98 11.66 -9.98
CA GLY A 184 8.94 11.89 -11.05
C GLY A 184 10.38 11.44 -10.76
N LEU A 185 10.76 11.25 -9.48
CA LEU A 185 12.04 10.66 -9.11
C LEU A 185 12.24 9.25 -9.70
N ASN A 186 11.17 8.47 -9.89
CA ASN A 186 11.25 7.14 -10.49
C ASN A 186 11.77 7.17 -11.94
N SER A 187 11.55 8.28 -12.65
CA SER A 187 12.03 8.47 -14.02
C SER A 187 13.45 9.01 -14.10
N ALA A 188 14.04 9.41 -12.97
CA ALA A 188 15.41 9.91 -12.94
C ALA A 188 16.43 8.77 -13.10
N PRO A 189 17.58 9.01 -13.77
CA PRO A 189 18.72 8.11 -13.74
C PRO A 189 19.09 7.74 -12.30
N ALA A 190 19.48 6.47 -12.05
CA ALA A 190 19.71 5.95 -10.71
C ALA A 190 20.70 6.81 -9.91
N GLU A 191 21.77 7.28 -10.56
CA GLU A 191 22.81 8.11 -9.94
C GLU A 191 22.31 9.52 -9.55
N LEU A 192 21.20 9.97 -10.10
CA LEU A 192 20.62 11.30 -9.81
C LEU A 192 19.50 11.24 -8.77
N ARG A 193 18.91 10.07 -8.49
CA ARG A 193 17.76 9.95 -7.60
C ARG A 193 18.05 10.45 -6.20
N PHE A 194 19.10 9.94 -5.57
CA PHE A 194 19.45 10.37 -4.22
C PHE A 194 19.85 11.86 -4.15
N PRO A 195 20.74 12.40 -5.03
CA PRO A 195 21.02 13.82 -5.07
C PRO A 195 19.78 14.71 -5.25
N LEU A 196 18.87 14.33 -6.14
CA LEU A 196 17.62 15.08 -6.35
C LEU A 196 16.71 14.99 -5.12
N ALA A 197 16.53 13.79 -4.56
CA ALA A 197 15.73 13.60 -3.35
C ALA A 197 16.23 14.48 -2.19
N LYS A 198 17.55 14.54 -1.98
CA LYS A 198 18.17 15.42 -0.98
C LYS A 198 17.83 16.89 -1.24
N GLN A 199 18.05 17.38 -2.45
CA GLN A 199 17.80 18.79 -2.80
C GLN A 199 16.30 19.14 -2.66
N LEU A 200 15.40 18.24 -3.07
CA LEU A 200 13.96 18.43 -2.92
C LEU A 200 13.58 18.55 -1.45
N SER A 201 14.11 17.67 -0.60
CA SER A 201 13.81 17.71 0.83
C SER A 201 14.37 18.98 1.51
N GLU A 202 15.49 19.52 1.05
CA GLU A 202 16.05 20.78 1.56
C GLU A 202 15.17 21.99 1.18
N ALA A 203 14.54 21.96 0.01
CA ALA A 203 13.75 23.06 -0.55
C ALA A 203 12.25 23.01 -0.18
N ILE A 204 11.71 21.84 0.15
CA ILE A 204 10.29 21.63 0.40
C ILE A 204 10.11 21.22 1.87
N PRO A 205 9.29 21.93 2.68
CA PRO A 205 9.09 21.59 4.09
C PRO A 205 8.21 20.35 4.27
N GLY A 206 8.16 19.83 5.50
CA GLY A 206 7.33 18.67 5.84
C GLY A 206 8.02 17.33 5.65
N TRP A 207 7.24 16.27 5.71
CA TRP A 207 7.71 14.90 5.47
C TRP A 207 7.74 14.59 3.99
N HIS A 208 8.62 13.63 3.64
CA HIS A 208 8.76 13.17 2.28
C HIS A 208 8.53 11.67 2.18
N TRP A 209 8.00 11.27 1.05
CA TRP A 209 7.88 9.89 0.59
C TRP A 209 8.88 9.66 -0.54
N TYR A 210 9.79 8.69 -0.37
CA TYR A 210 10.60 8.21 -1.48
C TYR A 210 9.75 7.25 -2.31
N PRO A 211 9.52 7.51 -3.61
CA PRO A 211 8.44 6.85 -4.34
C PRO A 211 8.55 5.34 -4.33
N ASP A 212 9.66 4.80 -4.83
CA ASP A 212 9.90 3.37 -4.91
C ASP A 212 11.36 3.00 -4.66
N LEU A 213 11.58 1.96 -3.88
CA LEU A 213 12.86 1.29 -3.84
C LEU A 213 13.08 0.55 -5.16
N MET A 214 14.11 0.95 -5.87
CA MET A 214 14.51 0.33 -7.12
C MET A 214 15.87 -0.32 -7.00
N SER A 215 16.16 -1.23 -7.93
CA SER A 215 17.46 -1.87 -8.03
C SER A 215 18.19 -1.33 -9.27
N HIS A 216 19.46 -0.99 -9.08
CA HIS A 216 20.37 -0.66 -10.15
C HIS A 216 21.65 -1.48 -9.99
N GLU A 217 22.06 -2.20 -11.03
CA GLU A 217 23.24 -3.08 -11.00
C GLU A 217 23.27 -4.07 -9.81
N GLY A 218 22.10 -4.58 -9.41
CA GLY A 218 21.96 -5.53 -8.30
C GLY A 218 22.09 -4.93 -6.89
N LYS A 219 22.00 -3.60 -6.77
CA LYS A 219 22.00 -2.87 -5.49
C LYS A 219 20.77 -1.97 -5.40
N SER A 220 20.39 -1.63 -4.18
CA SER A 220 19.38 -0.58 -3.97
C SER A 220 19.87 0.75 -4.55
N ASP A 221 18.99 1.51 -5.15
CA ASP A 221 19.25 2.85 -5.69
C ASP A 221 19.41 3.91 -4.59
N VAL A 222 18.98 3.60 -3.36
CA VAL A 222 19.11 4.48 -2.20
C VAL A 222 19.47 3.67 -0.95
N ASP A 223 20.28 4.26 -0.09
CA ASP A 223 20.53 3.81 1.26
C ASP A 223 19.48 4.43 2.19
N LEU A 224 18.71 3.59 2.91
CA LEU A 224 17.60 4.02 3.75
C LEU A 224 18.07 4.85 4.96
N ASP A 225 19.21 4.52 5.55
CA ASP A 225 19.76 5.25 6.69
C ASP A 225 20.27 6.63 6.27
N GLU A 226 20.74 6.74 5.02
CA GLU A 226 21.17 8.04 4.47
C GLU A 226 19.96 8.91 4.10
N ILE A 227 18.95 8.36 3.40
CA ILE A 227 17.79 9.16 2.96
C ILE A 227 16.92 9.62 4.14
N ALA A 228 16.85 8.83 5.22
CA ALA A 228 16.10 9.20 6.43
C ALA A 228 16.58 10.52 7.06
N LYS A 229 17.86 10.89 6.89
CA LYS A 229 18.43 12.16 7.36
C LYS A 229 17.83 13.40 6.69
N TYR A 230 17.14 13.21 5.58
CA TYR A 230 16.54 14.28 4.75
C TYR A 230 15.00 14.29 4.83
N ARG A 231 14.43 14.01 6.01
CA ARG A 231 12.98 14.03 6.28
C ARG A 231 12.15 13.08 5.41
N TYR A 232 12.79 12.12 4.72
CA TYR A 232 12.08 11.01 4.13
C TYR A 232 11.61 10.08 5.22
N LYS A 233 10.30 9.98 5.37
CA LYS A 233 9.65 9.18 6.42
C LYS A 233 9.10 7.88 5.88
N PHE A 234 8.73 7.88 4.62
CA PHE A 234 8.17 6.73 3.94
C PHE A 234 9.00 6.38 2.70
N VAL A 235 9.04 5.11 2.40
CA VAL A 235 9.56 4.59 1.14
C VAL A 235 8.63 3.52 0.59
N GLY A 236 8.22 3.66 -0.67
CA GLY A 236 7.39 2.69 -1.37
C GLY A 236 8.17 1.45 -1.79
N VAL A 237 7.51 0.31 -1.84
CA VAL A 237 8.05 -0.90 -2.44
C VAL A 237 6.96 -1.73 -3.11
N HIS A 238 7.11 -1.95 -4.41
CA HIS A 238 6.21 -2.76 -5.22
C HIS A 238 6.72 -4.18 -5.35
N TYR A 239 6.10 -5.15 -4.68
CA TYR A 239 6.45 -6.55 -4.86
C TYR A 239 5.26 -7.51 -4.85
N SER A 240 4.15 -7.15 -4.18
CA SER A 240 3.12 -8.12 -3.82
C SER A 240 2.38 -8.68 -5.03
N MET A 241 1.87 -7.82 -5.90
CA MET A 241 1.19 -8.24 -7.12
C MET A 241 2.14 -8.93 -8.10
N HIS A 242 3.35 -8.40 -8.25
CA HIS A 242 4.39 -8.99 -9.10
C HIS A 242 4.73 -10.42 -8.65
N ALA A 243 5.00 -10.61 -7.36
CA ALA A 243 5.31 -11.93 -6.80
C ALA A 243 4.13 -12.90 -6.95
N ALA A 244 2.89 -12.45 -6.68
CA ALA A 244 1.70 -13.25 -6.83
C ALA A 244 1.49 -13.72 -8.29
N MET A 245 1.63 -12.81 -9.25
CA MET A 245 1.50 -13.15 -10.67
C MET A 245 2.57 -14.13 -11.14
N LEU A 246 3.84 -13.91 -10.77
CA LEU A 246 4.92 -14.83 -11.13
C LEU A 246 4.69 -16.22 -10.55
N ALA A 247 4.30 -16.32 -9.28
CA ALA A 247 4.02 -17.60 -8.65
C ALA A 247 2.83 -18.33 -9.30
N MET A 248 1.74 -17.61 -9.61
CA MET A 248 0.58 -18.19 -10.30
C MET A 248 0.91 -18.67 -11.70
N LEU A 249 1.70 -17.91 -12.46
CA LEU A 249 2.12 -18.33 -13.81
C LEU A 249 3.04 -19.54 -13.79
N ASP A 250 4.01 -19.58 -12.89
CA ASP A 250 4.96 -20.69 -12.77
C ASP A 250 4.24 -21.98 -12.32
N THR A 251 3.53 -21.91 -11.21
CA THR A 251 2.81 -23.07 -10.67
C THR A 251 1.72 -23.57 -11.62
N GLY A 252 0.95 -22.65 -12.21
CA GLY A 252 -0.10 -22.98 -13.16
C GLY A 252 0.42 -23.67 -14.42
N LYS A 253 1.59 -23.26 -14.94
CA LYS A 253 2.26 -23.92 -16.04
C LYS A 253 2.59 -25.39 -15.69
N HIS A 254 3.24 -25.60 -14.55
CA HIS A 254 3.61 -26.96 -14.10
C HIS A 254 2.40 -27.88 -13.90
N VAL A 255 1.32 -27.37 -13.29
CA VAL A 255 0.06 -28.13 -13.12
C VAL A 255 -0.53 -28.50 -14.48
N MET A 256 -0.58 -27.56 -15.44
CA MET A 256 -1.13 -27.81 -16.76
C MET A 256 -0.33 -28.85 -17.56
N GLU A 257 1.01 -28.78 -17.53
CA GLU A 257 1.90 -29.68 -18.24
C GLU A 257 1.92 -31.09 -17.61
N SER A 258 1.99 -31.18 -16.30
CA SER A 258 2.10 -32.47 -15.58
C SER A 258 0.74 -33.13 -15.27
N ARG A 259 -0.36 -32.38 -15.34
CA ARG A 259 -1.72 -32.79 -14.95
C ARG A 259 -1.81 -33.33 -13.52
N ASN A 260 -1.00 -32.79 -12.62
CA ASN A 260 -1.00 -33.12 -11.18
C ASN A 260 -0.47 -31.93 -10.39
N ASN A 261 -0.51 -32.02 -9.03
CA ASN A 261 -0.14 -30.94 -8.14
C ASN A 261 1.23 -31.16 -7.45
N VAL A 262 2.02 -32.14 -7.89
CA VAL A 262 3.27 -32.53 -7.22
C VAL A 262 4.27 -31.38 -7.14
N TYR A 263 4.36 -30.56 -8.20
CA TYR A 263 5.22 -29.40 -8.21
C TYR A 263 4.82 -28.39 -7.12
N VAL A 264 3.53 -28.06 -7.03
CA VAL A 264 3.00 -27.10 -6.04
C VAL A 264 3.24 -27.61 -4.60
N ASP A 265 2.98 -28.93 -4.38
CA ASP A 265 3.12 -29.55 -3.07
C ASP A 265 4.58 -29.57 -2.55
N ASN A 266 5.55 -29.54 -3.44
CA ASN A 266 6.97 -29.65 -3.09
C ASN A 266 7.76 -28.35 -3.29
N HIS A 267 7.29 -27.43 -4.13
CA HIS A 267 8.07 -26.26 -4.55
C HIS A 267 8.44 -25.33 -3.39
N TYR A 268 7.60 -25.24 -2.36
CA TYR A 268 7.78 -24.38 -1.21
C TYR A 268 8.24 -25.10 0.06
N ASP A 269 8.64 -26.37 -0.04
CA ASP A 269 9.05 -27.19 1.12
C ASP A 269 10.25 -26.58 1.87
N ASP A 270 11.21 -25.97 1.15
CA ASP A 270 12.40 -25.37 1.72
C ASP A 270 12.16 -24.01 2.39
N THR A 271 10.99 -23.41 2.20
CA THR A 271 10.66 -22.08 2.76
C THR A 271 10.15 -22.17 4.20
N GLY A 272 9.93 -23.38 4.75
CA GLY A 272 9.25 -23.58 6.03
C GLY A 272 7.75 -23.28 6.00
N PHE A 273 7.20 -22.85 4.87
CA PHE A 273 5.77 -22.63 4.67
C PHE A 273 5.10 -23.86 4.07
N LYS A 274 5.04 -24.94 4.83
CA LYS A 274 4.30 -26.18 4.45
C LYS A 274 2.78 -26.02 4.55
N CYS A 275 2.26 -24.84 4.26
CA CYS A 275 0.85 -24.56 4.40
C CYS A 275 0.18 -24.48 3.02
N PHE A 276 -0.47 -25.54 2.65
CA PHE A 276 -1.16 -25.67 1.38
C PHE A 276 -2.54 -25.04 1.33
N SER A 277 -3.06 -24.61 2.48
CA SER A 277 -4.36 -23.99 2.55
C SER A 277 -4.26 -22.61 3.14
N PRO A 278 -4.72 -21.56 2.43
CA PRO A 278 -4.89 -20.24 3.03
C PRO A 278 -5.68 -20.28 4.33
N MET A 279 -6.62 -21.20 4.48
CA MET A 279 -7.43 -21.37 5.70
C MET A 279 -6.56 -21.77 6.89
N THR A 280 -5.68 -22.77 6.75
CA THR A 280 -4.79 -23.18 7.84
C THR A 280 -3.75 -22.12 8.16
N PHE A 281 -3.27 -21.41 7.16
CA PHE A 281 -2.35 -20.29 7.34
C PHE A 281 -2.93 -19.19 8.24
N TYR A 282 -4.18 -18.78 8.02
CA TYR A 282 -4.85 -17.75 8.84
C TYR A 282 -5.33 -18.24 10.22
N LEU A 283 -5.28 -19.54 10.47
CA LEU A 283 -5.62 -20.13 11.78
C LEU A 283 -4.42 -20.23 12.73
N ARG A 284 -3.19 -20.01 12.25
CA ARG A 284 -1.95 -20.21 13.02
C ARG A 284 -1.87 -19.40 14.31
N ASP A 285 -2.43 -18.21 14.35
CA ASP A 285 -2.39 -17.34 15.53
C ASP A 285 -3.38 -17.75 16.63
N GLY A 286 -4.17 -18.79 16.40
CA GLY A 286 -5.16 -19.30 17.34
C GLY A 286 -6.37 -18.38 17.56
N TYR A 287 -6.35 -17.18 17.03
CA TYR A 287 -7.41 -16.18 17.26
C TYR A 287 -8.81 -16.68 16.86
N TRP A 288 -8.93 -17.26 15.68
CA TRP A 288 -10.23 -17.72 15.19
C TRP A 288 -10.73 -18.95 15.95
N ALA A 289 -9.82 -19.85 16.34
CA ALA A 289 -10.16 -21.01 17.15
C ALA A 289 -10.61 -20.59 18.56
N GLU A 290 -9.93 -19.63 19.19
CA GLU A 290 -10.33 -19.05 20.49
C GLU A 290 -11.70 -18.35 20.38
N LEU A 291 -11.90 -17.54 19.34
CA LEU A 291 -13.15 -16.82 19.12
C LEU A 291 -14.32 -17.80 18.94
N GLU A 292 -14.16 -18.80 18.09
CA GLU A 292 -15.22 -19.78 17.82
C GLU A 292 -15.55 -20.62 19.05
N SER A 293 -14.54 -20.98 19.87
CA SER A 293 -14.76 -21.77 21.08
C SER A 293 -15.77 -21.17 22.06
N ARG A 294 -16.00 -19.85 21.95
CA ARG A 294 -17.00 -19.12 22.76
C ARG A 294 -18.45 -19.36 22.31
N TYR A 295 -18.64 -19.85 21.09
CA TYR A 295 -19.95 -19.95 20.44
C TYR A 295 -20.33 -21.37 20.03
N VAL A 296 -19.51 -22.38 20.32
CA VAL A 296 -19.81 -23.78 20.07
C VAL A 296 -20.28 -24.49 21.36
N VAL A 297 -21.33 -25.28 21.25
CA VAL A 297 -21.85 -26.07 22.38
C VAL A 297 -20.93 -27.26 22.67
N ASP A 298 -20.36 -27.87 21.64
CA ASP A 298 -19.45 -28.99 21.76
C ASP A 298 -18.03 -28.58 21.31
N GLN A 299 -17.09 -28.69 22.24
CA GLN A 299 -15.66 -28.39 21.96
C GLN A 299 -15.06 -29.35 20.92
N GLU A 300 -15.68 -30.51 20.68
CA GLU A 300 -15.26 -31.39 19.59
C GLU A 300 -15.62 -30.87 18.19
N ASP A 301 -16.59 -29.97 18.12
CA ASP A 301 -17.04 -29.32 16.89
C ASP A 301 -16.23 -28.06 16.55
N ALA A 302 -15.27 -27.67 17.38
CA ALA A 302 -14.48 -26.47 17.16
C ALA A 302 -13.75 -26.47 15.81
N LEU A 303 -13.68 -25.31 15.16
CA LEU A 303 -13.11 -25.10 13.83
C LEU A 303 -11.71 -25.71 13.69
N ALA A 304 -10.87 -25.57 14.70
CA ALA A 304 -9.52 -26.15 14.73
C ALA A 304 -9.52 -27.68 14.56
N LYS A 305 -10.50 -28.38 15.17
CA LYS A 305 -10.60 -29.85 15.05
C LYS A 305 -11.21 -30.31 13.72
N ARG A 306 -12.08 -29.49 13.11
CA ARG A 306 -12.68 -29.80 11.80
C ARG A 306 -11.72 -29.61 10.65
N ILE A 307 -10.84 -28.63 10.73
CA ILE A 307 -9.94 -28.24 9.62
C ILE A 307 -8.61 -29.01 9.69
N THR A 308 -8.08 -29.23 10.89
CA THR A 308 -6.80 -29.92 11.11
C THR A 308 -6.69 -31.27 10.41
N PRO A 309 -7.73 -32.18 10.45
CA PRO A 309 -7.63 -33.47 9.78
C PRO A 309 -7.52 -33.41 8.25
N PHE A 310 -7.98 -32.34 7.64
CA PHE A 310 -8.00 -32.20 6.17
C PHE A 310 -6.77 -31.52 5.59
N PHE A 311 -6.06 -30.71 6.38
CA PHE A 311 -5.08 -29.77 5.84
C PHE A 311 -3.71 -29.76 6.55
N VAL A 312 -3.56 -30.43 7.68
CA VAL A 312 -2.30 -30.44 8.45
C VAL A 312 -1.80 -31.87 8.59
N LYS A 313 -0.66 -32.19 7.97
CA LYS A 313 0.06 -33.42 8.30
C LYS A 313 0.65 -33.26 9.71
N GLU A 314 0.72 -34.36 10.50
CA GLU A 314 1.24 -34.33 11.88
C GLU A 314 2.66 -33.74 12.03
N THR A 315 3.42 -33.69 10.93
CA THR A 315 4.74 -33.08 10.84
C THR A 315 4.75 -31.56 10.84
N ASP A 316 3.61 -30.91 10.74
CA ASP A 316 3.49 -29.44 10.57
C ASP A 316 3.16 -28.74 11.90
N ARG A 317 3.44 -29.38 13.03
CA ARG A 317 3.39 -28.73 14.34
C ARG A 317 4.65 -27.87 14.52
N PHE A 318 4.47 -26.57 14.49
CA PHE A 318 5.48 -25.57 14.82
C PHE A 318 5.53 -25.33 16.33
#